data_aba525e7ea9245102ba7bf39686bf60b
#
_entry.id   aba525e7ea9245102ba7bf39686bf60b
#
_cell.length_a   1.000
_cell.length_b   1.000
_cell.length_c   1.000
_cell.angle_alpha   90.00
_cell.angle_beta   90.00
_cell.angle_gamma   90.00
#
_symmetry.space_group_name_H-M   'P 1'
#
loop_
_entity.id
_entity.type
_entity.pdbx_description
1 polymer ?
#
loop_
_entity_poly.entity_id
_entity_poly.type
_entity_poly.pdbx_seq_one_letter_code
_entity_poly.pdbx_strand_id
1 'polypeptide(L)'
;GAHAAVVTAVSKAAFNSAVNCVRAGGRVVAIGLPPESMDLSIPRLVLDGIEVVGSLVGTRKDLEEAFQFGAEGLVVPKVQLRTLDEAPAIFDEMHQGKITGRMVIDMKQGGSGCCGACGGGGH
;
A
#
# COMPACT_ATOMS: atom_id res chain seq x y z
N GLY A 1 -22.63 -11.95 -9.41
CA GLY A 1 -21.68 -11.10 -8.69
C GLY A 1 -20.59 -11.90 -8.00
N ALA A 2 -19.55 -11.22 -7.53
CA ALA A 2 -18.45 -11.83 -6.79
C ALA A 2 -18.89 -12.26 -5.37
N HIS A 3 -18.29 -13.31 -4.83
CA HIS A 3 -18.55 -13.76 -3.46
C HIS A 3 -17.98 -12.79 -2.42
N ALA A 4 -16.85 -12.19 -2.73
CA ALA A 4 -16.20 -11.17 -1.92
C ALA A 4 -15.43 -10.17 -2.79
N ALA A 5 -15.24 -8.98 -2.26
CA ALA A 5 -14.39 -7.95 -2.84
C ALA A 5 -13.42 -7.42 -1.78
N VAL A 6 -12.14 -7.41 -2.10
CA VAL A 6 -11.09 -6.86 -1.22
C VAL A 6 -10.64 -5.53 -1.81
N VAL A 7 -10.81 -4.45 -1.06
CA VAL A 7 -10.53 -3.08 -1.54
C VAL A 7 -9.23 -2.59 -0.94
N THR A 8 -8.18 -2.59 -1.74
CA THR A 8 -6.85 -2.06 -1.40
C THR A 8 -6.60 -0.66 -1.97
N ALA A 9 -7.48 -0.21 -2.87
CA ALA A 9 -7.37 1.10 -3.52
C ALA A 9 -7.74 2.25 -2.56
N VAL A 10 -7.15 3.41 -2.78
CA VAL A 10 -7.35 4.63 -1.98
C VAL A 10 -8.28 5.62 -2.71
N SER A 11 -9.44 5.15 -3.14
CA SER A 11 -10.45 6.00 -3.78
C SER A 11 -11.87 5.59 -3.40
N LYS A 12 -12.74 6.58 -3.16
CA LYS A 12 -14.17 6.37 -2.90
C LYS A 12 -14.85 5.54 -4.00
N ALA A 13 -14.49 5.79 -5.26
CA ALA A 13 -15.05 5.09 -6.40
C ALA A 13 -14.81 3.58 -6.37
N ALA A 14 -13.62 3.15 -5.93
CA ALA A 14 -13.29 1.74 -5.79
C ALA A 14 -14.16 1.04 -4.72
N PHE A 15 -14.41 1.70 -3.59
CA PHE A 15 -15.29 1.19 -2.54
C PHE A 15 -16.75 1.06 -3.03
N ASN A 16 -17.26 2.07 -3.71
CA ASN A 16 -18.61 2.02 -4.28
C ASN A 16 -18.73 0.91 -5.33
N SER A 17 -17.73 0.73 -6.17
CA SER A 17 -17.69 -0.35 -7.15
C SER A 17 -17.65 -1.72 -6.49
N ALA A 18 -16.92 -1.88 -5.39
CA ALA A 18 -16.84 -3.13 -4.63
C ALA A 18 -18.21 -3.57 -4.10
N VAL A 19 -18.98 -2.64 -3.53
CA VAL A 19 -20.35 -2.93 -3.05
C VAL A 19 -21.26 -3.35 -4.20
N ASN A 20 -21.10 -2.75 -5.37
CA ASN A 20 -21.93 -3.06 -6.53
C ASN A 20 -21.54 -4.39 -7.21
N CYS A 21 -20.32 -4.85 -7.07
CA CYS A 21 -19.86 -6.05 -7.74
C CYS A 21 -20.10 -7.35 -6.96
N VAL A 22 -20.34 -7.29 -5.65
CA VAL A 22 -20.63 -8.48 -4.85
C VAL A 22 -22.07 -8.96 -5.03
N ARG A 23 -22.25 -10.27 -4.97
CA ARG A 23 -23.58 -10.90 -5.00
C ARG A 23 -24.34 -10.67 -3.70
N ALA A 24 -25.62 -11.03 -3.67
CA ALA A 24 -26.37 -11.16 -2.42
C ALA A 24 -25.67 -12.14 -1.47
N GLY A 25 -25.56 -11.77 -0.19
CA GLY A 25 -24.78 -12.49 0.81
C GLY A 25 -23.26 -12.33 0.64
N GLY A 26 -22.81 -11.43 -0.23
CA GLY A 26 -21.39 -11.17 -0.44
C GLY A 26 -20.74 -10.32 0.65
N ARG A 27 -19.41 -10.31 0.66
CA ARG A 27 -18.62 -9.57 1.65
C ARG A 27 -17.68 -8.58 0.98
N VAL A 28 -17.65 -7.36 1.48
CA VAL A 28 -16.68 -6.33 1.09
C VAL A 28 -15.70 -6.12 2.24
N VAL A 29 -14.41 -6.30 1.97
CA VAL A 29 -13.33 -6.09 2.94
C VAL A 29 -12.59 -4.79 2.59
N ALA A 30 -12.71 -3.81 3.48
CA ALA A 30 -12.07 -2.51 3.35
C ALA A 30 -10.67 -2.53 3.98
N ILE A 31 -9.63 -2.36 3.17
CA ILE A 31 -8.22 -2.32 3.58
C ILE A 31 -7.60 -0.95 3.28
N GLY A 32 -7.87 -0.39 2.09
CA GLY A 32 -7.41 0.95 1.71
C GLY A 32 -7.97 2.02 2.65
N LEU A 33 -7.22 3.10 2.87
CA LEU A 33 -7.57 4.20 3.77
C LEU A 33 -7.67 5.53 3.01
N PRO A 34 -8.67 5.73 2.13
CA PRO A 34 -8.94 7.05 1.60
C PRO A 34 -9.50 7.95 2.72
N PRO A 35 -9.23 9.26 2.71
CA PRO A 35 -9.76 10.20 3.70
C PRO A 35 -11.26 10.47 3.53
N GLU A 36 -11.86 9.92 2.51
CA GLU A 36 -13.26 10.14 2.13
C GLU A 36 -14.20 9.10 2.77
N SER A 37 -15.47 9.44 2.84
CA SER A 37 -16.53 8.51 3.19
C SER A 37 -17.12 7.87 1.94
N MET A 38 -17.53 6.60 2.04
CA MET A 38 -18.26 5.93 0.96
C MET A 38 -19.76 6.11 1.13
N ASP A 39 -20.49 6.08 0.01
CA ASP A 39 -21.95 6.03 0.02
C ASP A 39 -22.38 4.57 0.04
N LEU A 40 -23.22 4.22 1.01
CA LEU A 40 -23.73 2.86 1.17
C LEU A 40 -25.26 2.87 1.13
N SER A 41 -25.83 2.21 0.14
CA SER A 41 -27.28 2.08 0.02
C SER A 41 -27.81 1.14 1.10
N ILE A 42 -28.65 1.67 2.01
CA ILE A 42 -29.29 0.88 3.06
C ILE A 42 -30.15 -0.24 2.47
N PRO A 43 -31.03 0.01 1.47
CA PRO A 43 -31.80 -1.06 0.84
C PRO A 43 -30.91 -2.17 0.26
N ARG A 44 -29.82 -1.81 -0.42
CA ARG A 44 -28.88 -2.78 -0.99
C ARG A 44 -28.26 -3.65 0.11
N LEU A 45 -27.86 -3.03 1.21
CA LEU A 45 -27.26 -3.73 2.36
C LEU A 45 -28.24 -4.72 3.00
N VAL A 46 -29.46 -4.27 3.23
CA VAL A 46 -30.49 -5.05 3.95
C VAL A 46 -31.10 -6.15 3.09
N LEU A 47 -31.53 -5.83 1.86
CA LEU A 47 -32.22 -6.78 1.00
C LEU A 47 -31.29 -7.87 0.47
N ASP A 48 -30.04 -7.52 0.17
CA ASP A 48 -29.06 -8.46 -0.36
C ASP A 48 -28.16 -9.07 0.73
N GLY A 49 -28.29 -8.67 1.97
CA GLY A 49 -27.52 -9.22 3.08
C GLY A 49 -26.02 -9.07 2.91
N ILE A 50 -25.56 -7.91 2.42
CA ILE A 50 -24.13 -7.65 2.19
C ILE A 50 -23.42 -7.34 3.50
N GLU A 51 -22.27 -7.93 3.70
CA GLU A 51 -21.37 -7.61 4.80
C GLU A 51 -20.30 -6.62 4.36
N VAL A 52 -20.07 -5.57 5.16
CA VAL A 52 -18.95 -4.64 4.98
C VAL A 52 -18.07 -4.71 6.23
N VAL A 53 -16.81 -5.11 6.06
CA VAL A 53 -15.87 -5.35 7.14
C VAL A 53 -14.59 -4.55 6.92
N GLY A 54 -14.13 -3.85 7.95
CA GLY A 54 -12.82 -3.22 7.96
C GLY A 54 -11.72 -4.19 8.36
N SER A 55 -10.53 -4.06 7.79
CA SER A 55 -9.35 -4.83 8.16
C SER A 55 -8.18 -3.87 8.40
N LEU A 56 -7.76 -3.76 9.66
CA LEU A 56 -6.65 -2.89 10.06
C LEU A 56 -5.34 -3.67 9.96
N VAL A 57 -4.42 -3.18 9.17
CA VAL A 57 -3.03 -3.62 8.94
C VAL A 57 -2.75 -5.09 9.27
N GLY A 58 -2.58 -5.39 10.56
CA GLY A 58 -2.31 -6.74 11.07
C GLY A 58 -1.63 -6.72 12.44
N THR A 59 -1.47 -7.90 13.01
CA THR A 59 -0.78 -8.15 14.27
C THR A 59 0.71 -8.45 14.04
N ARG A 60 1.49 -8.60 15.12
CA ARG A 60 2.89 -9.05 15.02
C ARG A 60 2.99 -10.46 14.45
N LYS A 61 2.03 -11.33 14.74
CA LYS A 61 1.97 -12.68 14.19
C LYS A 61 1.70 -12.65 12.69
N ASP A 62 0.79 -11.81 12.24
CA ASP A 62 0.52 -11.63 10.81
C ASP A 62 1.77 -11.17 10.07
N LEU A 63 2.58 -10.29 10.67
CA LEU A 63 3.85 -9.84 10.10
C LEU A 63 4.87 -10.99 10.02
N GLU A 64 4.99 -11.80 11.06
CA GLU A 64 5.87 -12.98 11.06
C GLU A 64 5.50 -13.95 9.94
N GLU A 65 4.23 -14.25 9.79
CA GLU A 65 3.71 -15.10 8.71
C GLU A 65 3.95 -14.47 7.34
N ALA A 66 3.78 -13.16 7.19
CA ALA A 66 4.07 -12.43 5.95
C ALA A 66 5.56 -12.53 5.55
N PHE A 67 6.48 -12.41 6.51
CA PHE A 67 7.91 -12.62 6.27
C PHE A 67 8.23 -14.07 5.88
N GLN A 68 7.54 -15.03 6.44
CA GLN A 68 7.69 -16.43 6.04
C GLN A 68 7.29 -16.64 4.58
N PHE A 69 6.16 -16.11 4.14
CA PHE A 69 5.76 -16.13 2.72
C PHE A 69 6.79 -15.46 1.81
N GLY A 70 7.39 -14.36 2.25
CA GLY A 70 8.48 -13.69 1.53
C GLY A 70 9.74 -14.55 1.45
N ALA A 71 10.13 -15.22 2.53
CA ALA A 71 11.29 -16.09 2.58
C ALA A 71 11.12 -17.33 1.68
N GLU A 72 9.91 -17.86 1.57
CA GLU A 72 9.56 -18.96 0.66
C GLU A 72 9.44 -18.53 -0.81
N GLY A 73 9.58 -17.24 -1.10
CA GLY A 73 9.48 -16.68 -2.46
C GLY A 73 8.06 -16.63 -3.03
N LEU A 74 7.04 -16.81 -2.20
CA LEU A 74 5.63 -16.77 -2.62
C LEU A 74 5.14 -15.33 -2.81
N VAL A 75 5.75 -14.37 -2.13
CA VAL A 75 5.47 -12.94 -2.25
C VAL A 75 6.77 -12.20 -2.54
N VAL A 76 6.88 -11.65 -3.74
CA VAL A 76 8.04 -10.86 -4.17
C VAL A 76 7.56 -9.47 -4.59
N PRO A 77 7.77 -8.44 -3.75
CA PRO A 77 7.39 -7.08 -4.11
C PRO A 77 8.30 -6.54 -5.24
N LYS A 78 7.71 -5.80 -6.15
CA LYS A 78 8.49 -4.99 -7.10
C LYS A 78 9.05 -3.79 -6.36
N VAL A 79 10.38 -3.72 -6.26
CA VAL A 79 11.07 -2.64 -5.57
C VAL A 79 11.90 -1.84 -6.57
N GLN A 80 11.84 -0.51 -6.46
CA GLN A 80 12.72 0.41 -7.17
C GLN A 80 13.50 1.22 -6.14
N LEU A 81 14.83 1.19 -6.25
CA LEU A 81 15.72 1.96 -5.38
C LEU A 81 15.91 3.37 -5.92
N ARG A 82 15.76 4.35 -5.04
CA ARG A 82 15.97 5.78 -5.33
C ARG A 82 16.80 6.41 -4.21
N THR A 83 17.35 7.59 -4.48
CA THR A 83 18.12 8.35 -3.49
C THR A 83 17.22 9.25 -2.64
N LEU A 84 17.71 9.68 -1.48
CA LEU A 84 16.96 10.57 -0.59
C LEU A 84 16.65 11.92 -1.25
N ASP A 85 17.54 12.43 -2.10
CA ASP A 85 17.35 13.71 -2.82
C ASP A 85 16.17 13.67 -3.79
N GLU A 86 15.77 12.48 -4.25
CA GLU A 86 14.64 12.27 -5.13
C GLU A 86 13.29 12.18 -4.41
N ALA A 87 13.26 12.24 -3.07
CA ALA A 87 12.02 12.09 -2.29
C ALA A 87 10.89 13.04 -2.72
N PRO A 88 11.10 14.34 -2.97
CA PRO A 88 10.04 15.21 -3.46
C PRO A 88 9.47 14.76 -4.81
N ALA A 89 10.34 14.34 -5.74
CA ALA A 89 9.92 13.83 -7.05
C ALA A 89 9.13 12.51 -6.92
N ILE A 90 9.51 11.65 -5.98
CA ILE A 90 8.78 10.40 -5.69
C ILE A 90 7.37 10.70 -5.19
N PHE A 91 7.20 11.67 -4.30
CA PHE A 91 5.87 12.07 -3.82
C PHE A 91 4.98 12.60 -4.94
N ASP A 92 5.54 13.40 -5.86
CA ASP A 92 4.82 13.88 -7.04
C ASP A 92 4.40 12.71 -7.96
N GLU A 93 5.28 11.75 -8.19
CA GLU A 93 4.98 10.54 -8.95
C GLU A 93 3.87 9.69 -8.28
N MET A 94 3.86 9.61 -6.95
CA MET A 94 2.80 8.94 -6.19
C MET A 94 1.45 9.64 -6.38
N HIS A 95 1.40 10.97 -6.32
CA HIS A 95 0.18 11.73 -6.57
C HIS A 95 -0.35 11.56 -7.98
N GLN A 96 0.54 11.37 -8.95
CA GLN A 96 0.19 11.14 -10.36
C GLN A 96 -0.17 9.69 -10.66
N GLY A 97 -0.06 8.77 -9.69
CA GLY A 97 -0.34 7.35 -9.88
C GLY A 97 0.65 6.61 -10.78
N LYS A 98 1.87 7.13 -10.95
CA LYS A 98 2.90 6.57 -11.85
C LYS A 98 3.76 5.48 -11.21
N ILE A 99 3.67 5.28 -9.90
CA ILE A 99 4.48 4.31 -9.19
C ILE A 99 3.86 2.92 -9.27
N THR A 100 4.63 1.96 -9.75
CA THR A 100 4.28 0.54 -9.73
C THR A 100 5.14 -0.18 -8.70
N GLY A 101 4.50 -0.82 -7.72
CA GLY A 101 5.20 -1.51 -6.64
C GLY A 101 5.62 -0.57 -5.51
N ARG A 102 6.83 -0.73 -5.02
CA ARG A 102 7.35 0.00 -3.86
C ARG A 102 8.60 0.82 -4.22
N MET A 103 8.58 2.11 -3.93
CA MET A 103 9.78 2.94 -3.93
C MET A 103 10.50 2.79 -2.60
N VAL A 104 11.79 2.48 -2.66
CA VAL A 104 12.65 2.36 -1.48
C VAL A 104 13.79 3.36 -1.60
N ILE A 105 13.98 4.16 -0.57
CA ILE A 105 15.10 5.10 -0.51
C ILE A 105 16.32 4.37 0.04
N ASP A 106 17.38 4.29 -0.77
CA ASP A 106 18.66 3.76 -0.34
C ASP A 106 19.50 4.87 0.30
N MET A 107 19.66 4.80 1.60
CA MET A 107 20.40 5.79 2.39
C MET A 107 21.90 5.73 2.18
N LYS A 108 22.44 4.66 1.56
CA LYS A 108 23.88 4.50 1.31
C LYS A 108 24.34 5.19 0.03
N GLN A 109 23.48 5.44 -0.94
CA GLN A 109 23.83 6.05 -2.20
C GLN A 109 23.95 7.59 -2.14
N GLY A 110 23.57 8.23 -1.04
CA GLY A 110 23.67 9.69 -0.84
C GLY A 110 24.97 10.15 -0.17
N GLY A 111 25.90 9.25 0.12
CA GLY A 111 27.08 9.53 0.94
C GLY A 111 28.41 9.65 0.19
N SER A 112 28.44 10.02 -1.09
CA SER A 112 29.69 10.34 -1.79
C SER A 112 29.96 11.85 -1.77
N GLY A 113 30.38 12.36 -0.62
CA GLY A 113 30.81 13.74 -0.58
C GLY A 113 31.11 14.31 0.79
N CYS A 114 31.97 13.65 1.58
CA CYS A 114 32.76 14.33 2.62
C CYS A 114 33.75 13.34 3.28
N CYS A 115 34.75 12.94 2.56
CA CYS A 115 36.01 12.48 3.12
C CYS A 115 37.14 12.86 2.16
N GLY A 116 37.32 14.15 1.98
CA GLY A 116 38.47 14.72 1.34
C GLY A 116 38.97 15.85 2.21
N ALA A 117 39.99 15.62 2.99
CA ALA A 117 40.88 16.57 3.62
C ALA A 117 41.05 16.36 5.16
N CYS A 118 41.72 15.27 5.54
CA CYS A 118 42.67 15.32 6.62
C CYS A 118 43.99 14.77 6.05
N GLY A 119 44.54 15.55 5.14
CA GLY A 119 45.89 15.41 4.67
C GLY A 119 46.85 15.94 5.72
N GLY A 120 47.86 15.20 5.93
CA GLY A 120 48.97 15.31 6.78
C GLY A 120 49.62 16.66 7.03
N GLY A 121 50.27 16.73 8.11
CA GLY A 121 51.25 17.67 8.49
C GLY A 121 52.24 16.97 9.42
N GLY A 122 53.33 16.60 8.87
CA GLY A 122 54.45 16.06 9.63
C GLY A 122 55.16 17.14 10.42
N HIS A 123 55.76 16.75 11.41
CA HIS A 123 57.14 16.90 11.88
C HIS A 123 57.26 16.12 13.18
#